data_46686521d7d722a1ffd105c30ca5913d
#
_entry.id   46686521d7d722a1ffd105c30ca5913d
#
_cell.length_a   1.000
_cell.length_b   1.000
_cell.length_c   1.000
_cell.angle_alpha   90.00
_cell.angle_beta   90.00
_cell.angle_gamma   90.00
#
_symmetry.space_group_name_H-M   'P 1'
#
loop_
_entity.id
_entity.type
_entity.pdbx_description
1 polymer ?
#
loop_
_entity_poly.entity_id
_entity_poly.type
_entity_poly.pdbx_seq_one_letter_code
_entity_poly.pdbx_strand_id
1 'polypeptide(L)'
;GTLLQIYTGFAGLNGYPEHPPSIGMAWADPLCGMLLAHAAVAALRSSRNTSEGSHIDFSMVEAVLATMPGSLIEYQLTGIRSERSGNTDENFYPHGVFKALGDDSWVAIAVTDQDQWKTLAKIVDAPADLMGLDTDERRLRSDVVDNLISAWISSIAPEKAMEILQEAGVPASASFTSEQLTSSHHLNERGFFEMLDDRNGESRLMPTLPWHWDGDINLNFGRPPDLGGDTRFVLRSILGYSDEDIDRMEKAGALT
;
A
#
# COMPACT_ATOMS: atom_id res chain seq x y z
N GLY A 1 -9.93 10.71 4.90
CA GLY A 1 -9.48 9.32 5.04
C GLY A 1 -10.58 8.34 5.39
N THR A 2 -10.86 8.13 6.68
CA THR A 2 -11.76 7.06 7.18
C THR A 2 -13.20 7.20 6.69
N LEU A 3 -13.82 8.38 6.86
CA LEU A 3 -15.20 8.62 6.41
C LEU A 3 -15.37 8.45 4.90
N LEU A 4 -14.33 8.78 4.14
CA LEU A 4 -14.32 8.63 2.69
C LEU A 4 -14.41 7.15 2.29
N GLN A 5 -13.66 6.27 2.94
CA GLN A 5 -13.70 4.83 2.69
C GLN A 5 -15.09 4.22 2.98
N ILE A 6 -15.76 4.70 4.02
CA ILE A 6 -17.12 4.26 4.34
C ILE A 6 -18.12 4.78 3.32
N TYR A 7 -18.08 6.09 3.02
CA TYR A 7 -19.03 6.74 2.13
C TYR A 7 -19.01 6.17 0.70
N THR A 8 -17.82 5.86 0.19
CA THR A 8 -17.63 5.30 -1.15
C THR A 8 -17.98 3.82 -1.26
N GLY A 9 -18.27 3.14 -0.14
CA GLY A 9 -18.52 1.70 -0.11
C GLY A 9 -17.27 0.84 -0.08
N PHE A 10 -16.06 1.41 -0.19
CA PHE A 10 -14.81 0.66 -0.14
C PHE A 10 -14.70 -0.22 1.11
N ALA A 11 -14.98 0.35 2.29
CA ALA A 11 -14.98 -0.41 3.53
C ALA A 11 -16.01 -1.55 3.54
N GLY A 12 -17.11 -1.41 2.80
CA GLY A 12 -18.14 -2.44 2.66
C GLY A 12 -17.69 -3.65 1.85
N LEU A 13 -16.64 -3.50 1.02
CA LEU A 13 -16.03 -4.58 0.22
C LEU A 13 -14.82 -5.20 0.92
N ASN A 14 -14.31 -4.59 1.99
CA ASN A 14 -13.08 -4.99 2.64
C ASN A 14 -13.35 -5.70 3.97
N GLY A 15 -12.70 -6.85 4.17
CA GLY A 15 -12.80 -7.66 5.39
C GLY A 15 -13.54 -8.98 5.20
N TYR A 16 -13.90 -9.60 6.31
CA TYR A 16 -14.60 -10.89 6.35
C TYR A 16 -16.10 -10.71 6.50
N PRO A 17 -16.92 -11.60 5.91
CA PRO A 17 -18.39 -11.50 5.96
C PRO A 17 -18.97 -11.40 7.38
N GLU A 18 -18.41 -12.15 8.32
CA GLU A 18 -18.83 -12.25 9.72
C GLU A 18 -18.39 -11.08 10.61
N HIS A 19 -17.52 -10.19 10.08
CA HIS A 19 -17.02 -9.02 10.80
C HIS A 19 -17.59 -7.71 10.25
N PRO A 20 -17.61 -6.64 11.04
CA PRO A 20 -17.93 -5.30 10.53
C PRO A 20 -17.02 -4.89 9.38
N PRO A 21 -17.46 -3.93 8.51
CA PRO A 21 -16.61 -3.38 7.45
C PRO A 21 -15.24 -2.98 7.98
N SER A 22 -14.18 -3.42 7.31
CA SER A 22 -12.81 -3.11 7.71
C SER A 22 -12.39 -1.76 7.13
N ILE A 23 -11.90 -0.89 8.02
CA ILE A 23 -11.35 0.42 7.66
C ILE A 23 -9.84 0.29 7.76
N GLY A 24 -9.17 0.43 6.63
CA GLY A 24 -7.70 0.43 6.58
C GLY A 24 -7.08 1.77 6.94
N MET A 25 -5.79 1.91 6.68
CA MET A 25 -5.08 3.19 6.77
C MET A 25 -5.75 4.25 5.89
N ALA A 26 -5.45 5.53 6.12
CA ALA A 26 -5.95 6.66 5.34
C ALA A 26 -5.29 6.76 3.94
N TRP A 27 -5.34 5.68 3.16
CA TRP A 27 -4.73 5.57 1.83
C TRP A 27 -5.38 6.47 0.78
N ALA A 28 -6.64 6.86 1.00
CA ALA A 28 -7.38 7.70 0.05
C ALA A 28 -6.77 9.10 -0.08
N ASP A 29 -6.23 9.67 0.99
CA ASP A 29 -5.62 11.01 0.97
C ASP A 29 -4.34 11.03 0.11
N PRO A 30 -3.35 10.13 0.28
CA PRO A 30 -2.21 10.02 -0.61
C PRO A 30 -2.60 9.74 -2.07
N LEU A 31 -3.56 8.84 -2.32
CA LEU A 31 -4.05 8.57 -3.67
C LEU A 31 -4.57 9.84 -4.35
N CYS A 32 -5.44 10.58 -3.65
CA CYS A 32 -6.00 11.82 -4.17
C CYS A 32 -4.92 12.88 -4.40
N GLY A 33 -3.93 12.96 -3.51
CA GLY A 33 -2.77 13.84 -3.68
C GLY A 33 -1.97 13.54 -4.95
N MET A 34 -1.71 12.26 -5.22
CA MET A 34 -1.02 11.84 -6.46
C MET A 34 -1.83 12.15 -7.72
N LEU A 35 -3.14 11.87 -7.71
CA LEU A 35 -4.02 12.18 -8.84
C LEU A 35 -4.13 13.69 -9.10
N LEU A 36 -4.22 14.48 -8.03
CA LEU A 36 -4.28 15.95 -8.15
C LEU A 36 -2.96 16.53 -8.64
N ALA A 37 -1.82 16.00 -8.18
CA ALA A 37 -0.50 16.40 -8.70
C ALA A 37 -0.38 16.08 -10.19
N HIS A 38 -0.85 14.92 -10.63
CA HIS A 38 -0.89 14.56 -12.05
C HIS A 38 -1.75 15.53 -12.86
N ALA A 39 -2.96 15.84 -12.39
CA ALA A 39 -3.86 16.80 -13.02
C ALA A 39 -3.23 18.21 -13.10
N ALA A 40 -2.55 18.66 -12.04
CA ALA A 40 -1.85 19.95 -12.02
C ALA A 40 -0.72 20.00 -13.05
N VAL A 41 0.09 18.95 -13.16
CA VAL A 41 1.15 18.88 -14.19
C VAL A 41 0.56 18.89 -15.60
N ALA A 42 -0.55 18.17 -15.83
CA ALA A 42 -1.25 18.17 -17.12
C ALA A 42 -1.79 19.56 -17.47
N ALA A 43 -2.40 20.27 -16.51
CA ALA A 43 -2.88 21.63 -16.71
C ALA A 43 -1.77 22.64 -16.98
N LEU A 44 -0.63 22.53 -16.27
CA LEU A 44 0.56 23.35 -16.52
C LEU A 44 1.12 23.11 -17.93
N ARG A 45 1.18 21.86 -18.38
CA ARG A 45 1.59 21.54 -19.75
C ARG A 45 0.64 22.13 -20.78
N SER A 46 -0.67 22.00 -20.56
CA SER A 46 -1.69 22.62 -21.41
C SER A 46 -1.55 24.13 -21.47
N SER A 47 -1.44 24.79 -20.33
CA SER A 47 -1.28 26.25 -20.23
C SER A 47 -0.03 26.77 -20.97
N ARG A 48 1.09 26.02 -20.90
CA ARG A 48 2.30 26.37 -21.67
C ARG A 48 2.10 26.30 -23.18
N ASN A 49 1.23 25.42 -23.66
CA ASN A 49 0.96 25.24 -25.08
C ASN A 49 -0.13 26.21 -25.60
N THR A 50 -1.11 26.54 -24.76
CA THR A 50 -2.28 27.36 -25.17
C THR A 50 -2.22 28.79 -24.68
N SER A 51 -1.35 29.10 -23.70
CA SER A 51 -1.29 30.34 -22.93
C SER A 51 -2.58 30.63 -22.13
N GLU A 52 -3.40 29.61 -21.90
CA GLU A 52 -4.64 29.72 -21.12
C GLU A 52 -4.48 28.97 -19.77
N GLY A 53 -4.95 29.56 -18.69
CA GLY A 53 -5.04 28.96 -17.39
C GLY A 53 -6.23 28.01 -17.30
N SER A 54 -6.20 27.09 -16.32
CA SER A 54 -7.29 26.16 -16.06
C SER A 54 -7.66 26.18 -14.57
N HIS A 55 -8.94 26.03 -14.27
CA HIS A 55 -9.44 25.69 -12.95
C HIS A 55 -9.76 24.21 -12.90
N ILE A 56 -9.22 23.50 -11.88
CA ILE A 56 -9.46 22.06 -11.69
C ILE A 56 -10.33 21.89 -10.45
N ASP A 57 -11.56 21.41 -10.64
CA ASP A 57 -12.42 20.92 -9.56
C ASP A 57 -12.16 19.42 -9.39
N PHE A 58 -11.75 19.00 -8.18
CA PHE A 58 -11.33 17.64 -7.90
C PHE A 58 -12.11 17.06 -6.71
N SER A 59 -12.77 15.94 -6.93
CA SER A 59 -13.51 15.20 -5.91
C SER A 59 -12.76 13.98 -5.42
N MET A 60 -12.44 13.95 -4.13
CA MET A 60 -11.82 12.77 -3.49
C MET A 60 -12.75 11.54 -3.50
N VAL A 61 -14.06 11.74 -3.41
CA VAL A 61 -15.05 10.65 -3.50
C VAL A 61 -14.98 9.97 -4.86
N GLU A 62 -14.97 10.75 -5.92
CA GLU A 62 -14.89 10.23 -7.29
C GLU A 62 -13.56 9.54 -7.56
N ALA A 63 -12.46 10.07 -7.02
CA ALA A 63 -11.15 9.46 -7.11
C ALA A 63 -11.12 8.06 -6.47
N VAL A 64 -11.71 7.88 -5.29
CA VAL A 64 -11.81 6.57 -4.65
C VAL A 64 -12.73 5.64 -5.42
N LEU A 65 -13.90 6.11 -5.87
CA LEU A 65 -14.83 5.31 -6.69
C LEU A 65 -14.19 4.83 -7.99
N ALA A 66 -13.33 5.62 -8.61
CA ALA A 66 -12.60 5.26 -9.81
C ALA A 66 -11.63 4.07 -9.60
N THR A 67 -11.27 3.72 -8.36
CA THR A 67 -10.45 2.55 -8.06
C THR A 67 -11.26 1.25 -7.94
N MET A 68 -12.60 1.32 -7.92
CA MET A 68 -13.50 0.20 -7.72
C MET A 68 -14.52 0.01 -8.86
N PRO A 69 -14.12 0.11 -10.14
CA PRO A 69 -15.08 0.01 -11.23
C PRO A 69 -15.75 -1.38 -11.30
N GLY A 70 -15.05 -2.43 -10.88
CA GLY A 70 -15.53 -3.82 -10.96
C GLY A 70 -16.86 -4.02 -10.22
N SER A 71 -16.91 -3.70 -8.93
CA SER A 71 -18.13 -3.86 -8.11
C SER A 71 -19.29 -3.00 -8.58
N LEU A 72 -19.02 -1.81 -9.11
CA LEU A 72 -20.05 -0.93 -9.66
C LEU A 72 -20.65 -1.47 -10.97
N ILE A 73 -19.79 -2.00 -11.84
CA ILE A 73 -20.20 -2.60 -13.12
C ILE A 73 -20.94 -3.92 -12.87
N GLU A 74 -20.42 -4.75 -11.99
CA GLU A 74 -21.05 -6.04 -11.62
C GLU A 74 -22.48 -5.81 -11.13
N TYR A 75 -22.67 -4.87 -10.20
CA TYR A 75 -24.01 -4.53 -9.72
C TYR A 75 -24.94 -4.05 -10.83
N GLN A 76 -24.46 -3.23 -11.77
CA GLN A 76 -25.25 -2.75 -12.89
C GLN A 76 -25.65 -3.87 -13.87
N LEU A 77 -24.80 -4.87 -14.06
CA LEU A 77 -25.05 -5.98 -14.97
C LEU A 77 -25.93 -7.07 -14.35
N THR A 78 -25.73 -7.35 -13.06
CA THR A 78 -26.35 -8.53 -12.40
C THR A 78 -27.44 -8.17 -11.38
N GLY A 79 -27.44 -6.94 -10.88
CA GLY A 79 -28.24 -6.54 -9.71
C GLY A 79 -27.75 -7.14 -8.39
N ILE A 80 -26.64 -7.88 -8.41
CA ILE A 80 -26.06 -8.53 -7.23
C ILE A 80 -25.05 -7.59 -6.58
N ARG A 81 -25.16 -7.41 -5.28
CA ARG A 81 -24.21 -6.62 -4.50
C ARG A 81 -22.99 -7.48 -4.16
N SER A 82 -21.79 -7.00 -4.52
CA SER A 82 -20.55 -7.64 -4.08
C SER A 82 -20.45 -7.64 -2.55
N GLU A 83 -20.03 -8.76 -1.99
CA GLU A 83 -19.86 -8.97 -0.56
C GLU A 83 -18.38 -9.04 -0.18
N ARG A 84 -18.10 -8.96 1.11
CA ARG A 84 -16.74 -9.17 1.63
C ARG A 84 -16.38 -10.64 1.50
N SER A 85 -15.21 -10.91 0.99
CA SER A 85 -14.69 -12.29 0.78
C SER A 85 -13.43 -12.60 1.61
N GLY A 86 -13.02 -11.70 2.49
CA GLY A 86 -11.77 -11.86 3.26
C GLY A 86 -10.55 -11.94 2.35
N ASN A 87 -9.76 -13.00 2.52
CA ASN A 87 -8.56 -13.27 1.72
C ASN A 87 -8.82 -14.26 0.57
N THR A 88 -10.07 -14.59 0.26
CA THR A 88 -10.40 -15.50 -0.84
C THR A 88 -10.48 -14.73 -2.16
N ASP A 89 -10.21 -15.42 -3.26
CA ASP A 89 -10.34 -14.91 -4.63
C ASP A 89 -11.29 -15.82 -5.43
N GLU A 90 -12.08 -15.25 -6.34
CA GLU A 90 -13.05 -16.01 -7.11
C GLU A 90 -12.40 -16.87 -8.18
N ASN A 91 -11.26 -16.43 -8.72
CA ASN A 91 -10.59 -17.07 -9.85
C ASN A 91 -9.43 -17.98 -9.42
N PHE A 92 -8.85 -17.72 -8.25
CA PHE A 92 -7.63 -18.40 -7.79
C PHE A 92 -7.87 -19.17 -6.49
N TYR A 93 -7.31 -20.39 -6.44
CA TYR A 93 -7.33 -21.20 -5.23
C TYR A 93 -6.24 -22.29 -5.27
N PRO A 94 -5.48 -22.52 -4.16
CA PRO A 94 -5.53 -21.79 -2.88
C PRO A 94 -5.12 -20.32 -3.03
N HIS A 95 -5.84 -19.47 -2.32
CA HIS A 95 -5.55 -18.04 -2.18
C HIS A 95 -5.92 -17.62 -0.76
N GLY A 96 -4.93 -17.23 0.05
CA GLY A 96 -5.20 -16.93 1.46
C GLY A 96 -3.96 -16.53 2.24
N VAL A 97 -4.17 -16.33 3.55
CA VAL A 97 -3.13 -16.03 4.52
C VAL A 97 -3.12 -17.10 5.59
N PHE A 98 -1.98 -17.73 5.80
CA PHE A 98 -1.81 -18.90 6.66
C PHE A 98 -0.89 -18.58 7.83
N LYS A 99 -1.22 -19.06 9.03
CA LYS A 99 -0.45 -18.87 10.25
C LYS A 99 0.86 -19.64 10.17
N ALA A 100 1.98 -18.94 10.30
CA ALA A 100 3.33 -19.49 10.33
C ALA A 100 3.83 -19.70 11.77
N LEU A 101 5.04 -20.24 11.90
CA LEU A 101 5.72 -20.38 13.19
C LEU A 101 6.04 -18.99 13.76
N GLY A 102 5.66 -18.78 15.01
CA GLY A 102 5.88 -17.52 15.72
C GLY A 102 4.58 -16.87 16.19
N ASP A 103 4.70 -15.77 16.93
CA ASP A 103 3.58 -14.96 17.34
C ASP A 103 3.23 -13.98 16.20
N ASP A 104 1.94 -13.83 15.90
CA ASP A 104 1.42 -12.97 14.82
C ASP A 104 2.21 -13.04 13.49
N SER A 105 2.62 -14.26 13.13
CA SER A 105 3.46 -14.54 11.96
C SER A 105 2.63 -15.23 10.88
N TRP A 106 2.61 -14.67 9.67
CA TRP A 106 1.71 -15.07 8.59
C TRP A 106 2.43 -15.15 7.24
N VAL A 107 1.94 -16.05 6.37
CA VAL A 107 2.36 -16.14 4.97
C VAL A 107 1.14 -16.07 4.07
N ALA A 108 1.13 -15.14 3.14
CA ALA A 108 0.17 -15.09 2.06
C ALA A 108 0.63 -16.01 0.92
N ILE A 109 -0.32 -16.78 0.35
CA ILE A 109 -0.10 -17.65 -0.81
C ILE A 109 -1.18 -17.40 -1.84
N ALA A 110 -0.80 -17.34 -3.12
CA ALA A 110 -1.72 -17.25 -4.25
C ALA A 110 -1.31 -18.26 -5.34
N VAL A 111 -2.15 -19.24 -5.61
CA VAL A 111 -1.96 -20.19 -6.71
C VAL A 111 -2.81 -19.77 -7.88
N THR A 112 -2.17 -19.28 -8.93
CA THR A 112 -2.85 -18.68 -10.10
C THR A 112 -2.95 -19.62 -11.30
N ASP A 113 -2.22 -20.75 -11.28
CA ASP A 113 -2.27 -21.75 -12.32
C ASP A 113 -2.07 -23.17 -11.81
N GLN A 114 -2.24 -24.16 -12.70
CA GLN A 114 -2.20 -25.57 -12.36
C GLN A 114 -0.79 -26.09 -12.06
N ASP A 115 0.25 -25.49 -12.61
CA ASP A 115 1.62 -25.95 -12.37
C ASP A 115 2.12 -25.45 -11.01
N GLN A 116 1.73 -24.25 -10.60
CA GLN A 116 1.93 -23.77 -9.24
C GLN A 116 1.21 -24.65 -8.21
N TRP A 117 -0.03 -25.07 -8.49
CA TRP A 117 -0.73 -26.03 -7.62
C TRP A 117 0.02 -27.34 -7.46
N LYS A 118 0.41 -27.97 -8.58
CA LYS A 118 1.18 -29.23 -8.53
C LYS A 118 2.47 -29.09 -7.73
N THR A 119 3.11 -27.94 -7.83
CA THR A 119 4.34 -27.64 -7.12
C THR A 119 4.07 -27.46 -5.62
N LEU A 120 3.07 -26.67 -5.25
CA LEU A 120 2.66 -26.50 -3.85
C LEU A 120 2.23 -27.84 -3.24
N ALA A 121 1.42 -28.62 -3.96
CA ALA A 121 0.95 -29.93 -3.52
C ALA A 121 2.10 -30.88 -3.18
N LYS A 122 3.19 -30.85 -3.95
CA LYS A 122 4.41 -31.63 -3.63
C LYS A 122 5.11 -31.10 -2.38
N ILE A 123 5.19 -29.77 -2.22
CA ILE A 123 5.86 -29.14 -1.06
C ILE A 123 5.13 -29.49 0.23
N VAL A 124 3.80 -29.48 0.22
CA VAL A 124 2.98 -29.79 1.41
C VAL A 124 2.68 -31.29 1.56
N ASP A 125 3.32 -32.15 0.77
CA ASP A 125 3.12 -33.61 0.74
C ASP A 125 1.63 -34.01 0.61
N ALA A 126 0.95 -33.36 -0.34
CA ALA A 126 -0.46 -33.60 -0.59
C ALA A 126 -0.71 -35.03 -1.12
N PRO A 127 -1.80 -35.69 -0.71
CA PRO A 127 -2.23 -36.97 -1.28
C PRO A 127 -2.39 -36.91 -2.80
N ALA A 128 -2.10 -38.05 -3.48
CA ALA A 128 -2.07 -38.12 -4.94
C ALA A 128 -3.40 -37.75 -5.60
N ASP A 129 -4.53 -37.97 -4.92
CA ASP A 129 -5.87 -37.63 -5.40
C ASP A 129 -6.14 -36.12 -5.42
N LEU A 130 -5.33 -35.31 -4.71
CA LEU A 130 -5.43 -33.85 -4.72
C LEU A 130 -4.57 -33.22 -5.83
N MET A 131 -3.47 -33.86 -6.24
CA MET A 131 -2.50 -33.25 -7.16
C MET A 131 -3.07 -32.90 -8.53
N GLY A 132 -4.06 -33.66 -9.01
CA GLY A 132 -4.68 -33.48 -10.33
C GLY A 132 -5.88 -32.57 -10.35
N LEU A 133 -6.38 -32.13 -9.19
CA LEU A 133 -7.60 -31.34 -9.09
C LEU A 133 -7.47 -29.98 -9.80
N ASP A 134 -8.51 -29.56 -10.50
CA ASP A 134 -8.64 -28.19 -11.00
C ASP A 134 -8.98 -27.20 -9.85
N THR A 135 -9.12 -25.92 -10.20
CA THR A 135 -9.37 -24.86 -9.20
C THR A 135 -10.68 -25.05 -8.47
N ASP A 136 -11.75 -25.42 -9.18
CA ASP A 136 -13.09 -25.59 -8.59
C ASP A 136 -13.15 -26.84 -7.71
N GLU A 137 -12.55 -27.94 -8.18
CA GLU A 137 -12.43 -29.18 -7.41
C GLU A 137 -11.65 -28.99 -6.12
N ARG A 138 -10.54 -28.22 -6.15
CA ARG A 138 -9.77 -27.85 -4.95
C ARG A 138 -10.61 -27.01 -3.99
N ARG A 139 -11.37 -26.07 -4.52
CA ARG A 139 -12.25 -25.20 -3.72
C ARG A 139 -13.34 -26.00 -2.99
N LEU A 140 -13.91 -27.02 -3.65
CA LEU A 140 -14.87 -27.94 -3.01
C LEU A 140 -14.23 -28.77 -1.90
N ARG A 141 -12.91 -28.90 -1.88
CA ARG A 141 -12.14 -29.61 -0.83
C ARG A 141 -11.27 -28.66 0.01
N SER A 142 -11.68 -27.41 0.12
CA SER A 142 -10.94 -26.34 0.77
C SER A 142 -10.45 -26.72 2.18
N ASP A 143 -11.31 -27.32 2.99
CA ASP A 143 -10.93 -27.74 4.34
C ASP A 143 -9.71 -28.67 4.35
N VAL A 144 -9.60 -29.56 3.36
CA VAL A 144 -8.46 -30.50 3.27
C VAL A 144 -7.21 -29.77 2.78
N VAL A 145 -7.36 -28.97 1.72
CA VAL A 145 -6.25 -28.24 1.10
C VAL A 145 -5.67 -27.21 2.07
N ASP A 146 -6.51 -26.41 2.71
CA ASP A 146 -6.08 -25.38 3.66
C ASP A 146 -5.44 -25.97 4.91
N ASN A 147 -5.94 -27.14 5.39
CA ASN A 147 -5.32 -27.85 6.50
C ASN A 147 -3.93 -28.39 6.16
N LEU A 148 -3.71 -28.91 4.94
CA LEU A 148 -2.39 -29.36 4.51
C LEU A 148 -1.39 -28.20 4.44
N ILE A 149 -1.80 -27.09 3.84
CA ILE A 149 -0.98 -25.86 3.77
C ILE A 149 -0.67 -25.36 5.18
N SER A 150 -1.69 -25.24 6.03
CA SER A 150 -1.55 -24.77 7.41
C SER A 150 -0.63 -25.68 8.25
N ALA A 151 -0.75 -26.98 8.10
CA ALA A 151 0.11 -27.94 8.80
C ALA A 151 1.59 -27.78 8.41
N TRP A 152 1.85 -27.59 7.12
CA TRP A 152 3.21 -27.37 6.63
C TRP A 152 3.78 -26.03 7.11
N ILE A 153 3.05 -24.92 6.92
CA ILE A 153 3.50 -23.56 7.25
C ILE A 153 3.69 -23.36 8.76
N SER A 154 2.81 -23.93 9.60
CA SER A 154 2.80 -23.68 11.05
C SER A 154 4.11 -24.06 11.75
N SER A 155 4.91 -24.90 11.14
CA SER A 155 6.22 -25.36 11.66
C SER A 155 7.43 -24.61 11.11
N ILE A 156 7.23 -23.61 10.24
CA ILE A 156 8.29 -22.94 9.49
C ILE A 156 8.21 -21.43 9.74
N ALA A 157 9.36 -20.77 9.90
CA ALA A 157 9.44 -19.31 9.97
C ALA A 157 8.89 -18.70 8.66
N PRO A 158 8.11 -17.59 8.74
CA PRO A 158 7.40 -17.04 7.57
C PRO A 158 8.34 -16.69 6.41
N GLU A 159 9.51 -16.11 6.69
CA GLU A 159 10.49 -15.77 5.66
C GLU A 159 11.03 -17.02 4.96
N LYS A 160 11.25 -18.10 5.72
CA LYS A 160 11.74 -19.36 5.14
C LYS A 160 10.68 -20.06 4.31
N ALA A 161 9.42 -20.03 4.73
CA ALA A 161 8.30 -20.54 3.94
C ALA A 161 8.15 -19.76 2.63
N MET A 162 8.25 -18.42 2.70
CA MET A 162 8.25 -17.55 1.53
C MET A 162 9.36 -17.90 0.55
N GLU A 163 10.61 -18.03 1.01
CA GLU A 163 11.75 -18.40 0.18
C GLU A 163 11.52 -19.73 -0.56
N ILE A 164 11.13 -20.77 0.18
CA ILE A 164 10.88 -22.12 -0.40
C ILE A 164 9.81 -22.05 -1.49
N LEU A 165 8.72 -21.33 -1.24
CA LEU A 165 7.62 -21.21 -2.20
C LEU A 165 8.02 -20.40 -3.42
N GLN A 166 8.69 -19.26 -3.24
CA GLN A 166 9.15 -18.40 -4.34
C GLN A 166 10.21 -19.09 -5.21
N GLU A 167 11.19 -19.76 -4.61
CA GLU A 167 12.19 -20.56 -5.34
C GLU A 167 11.55 -21.67 -6.19
N ALA A 168 10.44 -22.21 -5.71
CA ALA A 168 9.67 -23.21 -6.45
C ALA A 168 8.68 -22.61 -7.48
N GLY A 169 8.59 -21.29 -7.60
CA GLY A 169 7.70 -20.61 -8.53
C GLY A 169 6.25 -20.47 -8.04
N VAL A 170 6.00 -20.65 -6.74
CA VAL A 170 4.67 -20.42 -6.13
C VAL A 170 4.66 -19.02 -5.51
N PRO A 171 3.77 -18.12 -5.93
CA PRO A 171 3.63 -16.78 -5.36
C PRO A 171 3.30 -16.84 -3.87
N ALA A 172 4.19 -16.29 -3.05
CA ALA A 172 4.02 -16.21 -1.61
C ALA A 172 4.76 -15.00 -1.03
N SER A 173 4.30 -14.49 0.11
CA SER A 173 4.97 -13.44 0.85
C SER A 173 4.75 -13.58 2.34
N ALA A 174 5.80 -13.39 3.13
CA ALA A 174 5.68 -13.22 4.57
C ALA A 174 5.01 -11.86 4.88
N SER A 175 4.24 -11.80 5.97
CA SER A 175 3.76 -10.54 6.52
C SER A 175 4.85 -9.91 7.38
N PHE A 176 5.50 -8.88 6.88
CA PHE A 176 6.61 -8.23 7.54
C PHE A 176 6.16 -7.16 8.53
N THR A 177 6.86 -7.08 9.66
CA THR A 177 6.79 -5.95 10.58
C THR A 177 7.62 -4.77 10.06
N SER A 178 7.40 -3.58 10.63
CA SER A 178 8.21 -2.39 10.29
C SER A 178 9.70 -2.61 10.58
N GLU A 179 10.04 -3.32 11.65
CA GLU A 179 11.43 -3.67 11.99
C GLU A 179 12.06 -4.56 10.90
N GLN A 180 11.36 -5.60 10.46
CA GLN A 180 11.83 -6.48 9.40
C GLN A 180 11.97 -5.76 8.06
N LEU A 181 11.06 -4.81 7.75
CA LEU A 181 11.16 -4.00 6.52
C LEU A 181 12.39 -3.11 6.51
N THR A 182 12.77 -2.48 7.65
CA THR A 182 14.00 -1.66 7.72
C THR A 182 15.27 -2.49 7.53
N SER A 183 15.21 -3.77 7.84
CA SER A 183 16.31 -4.74 7.66
C SER A 183 16.24 -5.50 6.32
N SER A 184 15.23 -5.23 5.49
CA SER A 184 15.03 -5.94 4.23
C SER A 184 16.20 -5.74 3.27
N HIS A 185 16.85 -6.82 2.87
CA HIS A 185 17.94 -6.81 1.89
C HIS A 185 17.50 -6.14 0.58
N HIS A 186 16.34 -6.52 0.06
CA HIS A 186 15.78 -5.96 -1.18
C HIS A 186 15.59 -4.44 -1.10
N LEU A 187 14.99 -3.92 -0.02
CA LEU A 187 14.75 -2.48 0.12
C LEU A 187 16.04 -1.69 0.32
N ASN A 188 17.00 -2.28 1.04
CA ASN A 188 18.32 -1.66 1.26
C ASN A 188 19.16 -1.65 -0.04
N GLU A 189 19.20 -2.74 -0.81
CA GLU A 189 19.87 -2.75 -2.12
C GLU A 189 19.27 -1.78 -3.12
N ARG A 190 17.96 -1.58 -3.07
CA ARG A 190 17.29 -0.58 -3.89
C ARG A 190 17.55 0.87 -3.43
N GLY A 191 18.20 1.08 -2.29
CA GLY A 191 18.37 2.42 -1.71
C GLY A 191 17.04 3.08 -1.35
N PHE A 192 16.03 2.28 -0.96
CA PHE A 192 14.72 2.81 -0.61
C PHE A 192 14.72 3.62 0.69
N PHE A 193 15.70 3.38 1.54
CA PHE A 193 15.85 4.11 2.79
C PHE A 193 17.06 5.04 2.76
N GLU A 194 16.89 6.24 3.31
CA GLU A 194 17.93 7.24 3.49
C GLU A 194 17.97 7.71 4.94
N MET A 195 19.21 7.96 5.45
CA MET A 195 19.39 8.51 6.80
C MET A 195 19.19 10.01 6.76
N LEU A 196 18.20 10.51 7.47
CA LEU A 196 17.92 11.93 7.63
C LEU A 196 18.04 12.33 9.09
N ASP A 197 18.68 13.47 9.34
CA ASP A 197 18.77 14.04 10.70
C ASP A 197 17.45 14.69 11.08
N ASP A 198 16.97 14.38 12.29
CA ASP A 198 15.82 15.05 12.88
C ASP A 198 16.24 16.43 13.49
N ARG A 199 15.26 17.15 14.04
CA ARG A 199 15.48 18.46 14.67
C ARG A 199 16.46 18.43 15.87
N ASN A 200 16.67 17.28 16.49
CA ASN A 200 17.56 17.10 17.62
C ASN A 200 18.95 16.65 17.18
N GLY A 201 19.17 16.44 15.88
CA GLY A 201 20.41 15.92 15.32
C GLY A 201 20.54 14.41 15.43
N GLU A 202 19.43 13.69 15.71
CA GLU A 202 19.41 12.22 15.66
C GLU A 202 19.10 11.78 14.24
N SER A 203 19.94 10.89 13.69
CA SER A 203 19.73 10.32 12.36
C SER A 203 18.66 9.23 12.41
N ARG A 204 17.69 9.30 11.50
CA ARG A 204 16.62 8.31 11.36
C ARG A 204 16.51 7.81 9.95
N LEU A 205 16.21 6.52 9.84
CA LEU A 205 15.98 5.87 8.56
C LEU A 205 14.60 6.27 8.03
N MET A 206 14.58 6.93 6.87
CA MET A 206 13.36 7.44 6.25
C MET A 206 13.15 6.80 4.88
N PRO A 207 11.90 6.44 4.50
CA PRO A 207 11.61 5.96 3.16
C PRO A 207 11.74 7.08 2.14
N THR A 208 12.31 6.75 0.99
CA THR A 208 12.47 7.65 -0.16
C THR A 208 11.40 7.44 -1.22
N LEU A 209 11.59 7.97 -2.42
CA LEU A 209 10.68 7.75 -3.54
C LEU A 209 10.81 6.32 -4.09
N PRO A 210 9.71 5.71 -4.54
CA PRO A 210 9.71 4.33 -5.03
C PRO A 210 10.28 4.16 -6.45
N TRP A 211 10.92 5.17 -6.99
CA TRP A 211 11.56 5.15 -8.32
C TRP A 211 12.96 5.73 -8.29
N HIS A 212 13.78 5.30 -9.21
CA HIS A 212 15.08 5.87 -9.49
C HIS A 212 15.00 6.68 -10.78
N TRP A 213 15.77 7.77 -10.85
CA TRP A 213 15.83 8.62 -12.02
C TRP A 213 17.24 8.50 -12.65
N ASP A 214 17.30 8.27 -13.96
CA ASP A 214 18.58 8.29 -14.68
C ASP A 214 19.08 9.73 -14.80
N GLY A 215 20.28 9.99 -14.30
CA GLY A 215 20.93 11.30 -14.32
C GLY A 215 21.09 11.96 -12.94
N ASP A 216 21.68 13.15 -12.94
CA ASP A 216 22.08 13.90 -11.73
C ASP A 216 20.91 14.63 -11.04
N ILE A 217 19.70 14.08 -11.05
CA ILE A 217 18.60 14.64 -10.27
C ILE A 217 18.81 14.22 -8.81
N ASN A 218 19.52 15.07 -8.10
CA ASN A 218 19.66 14.95 -6.65
C ASN A 218 18.33 15.31 -5.99
N LEU A 219 17.54 14.30 -5.68
CA LEU A 219 16.32 14.44 -4.86
C LEU A 219 16.76 14.54 -3.40
N ASN A 220 17.38 15.65 -3.03
CA ASN A 220 17.75 15.91 -1.64
C ASN A 220 16.46 16.04 -0.81
N PHE A 221 16.13 14.98 -0.09
CA PHE A 221 15.15 15.05 0.98
C PHE A 221 15.80 15.78 2.15
N GLY A 222 15.57 17.08 2.23
CA GLY A 222 16.04 17.87 3.37
C GLY A 222 15.33 17.45 4.66
N ARG A 223 15.88 17.90 5.79
CA ARG A 223 15.22 17.77 7.09
C ARG A 223 13.78 18.30 7.02
N PRO A 224 12.79 17.64 7.65
CA PRO A 224 11.45 18.18 7.77
C PRO A 224 11.46 19.58 8.39
N PRO A 225 10.65 20.53 7.89
CA PRO A 225 10.65 21.90 8.42
C PRO A 225 10.17 21.92 9.88
N ASP A 226 10.79 22.77 10.69
CA ASP A 226 10.32 23.06 12.04
C ASP A 226 9.09 23.99 11.97
N LEU A 227 8.20 23.89 12.97
CA LEU A 227 7.09 24.82 13.08
C LEU A 227 7.62 26.26 13.19
N GLY A 228 7.24 27.11 12.24
CA GLY A 228 7.72 28.49 12.16
C GLY A 228 9.17 28.65 11.70
N GLY A 229 9.87 27.57 11.32
CA GLY A 229 11.29 27.62 10.94
C GLY A 229 11.61 28.56 9.78
N ASP A 230 10.69 28.68 8.81
CA ASP A 230 10.85 29.55 7.65
C ASP A 230 10.10 30.88 7.77
N THR A 231 9.43 31.15 8.89
CA THR A 231 8.57 32.34 9.05
C THR A 231 9.34 33.64 8.78
N ARG A 232 10.51 33.81 9.39
CA ARG A 232 11.34 35.02 9.17
C ARG A 232 11.81 35.14 7.73
N PHE A 233 12.20 34.03 7.08
CA PHE A 233 12.58 34.02 5.68
C PHE A 233 11.42 34.47 4.76
N VAL A 234 10.24 33.91 4.97
CA VAL A 234 9.05 34.24 4.18
C VAL A 234 8.66 35.72 4.37
N LEU A 235 8.57 36.19 5.61
CA LEU A 235 8.19 37.58 5.90
C LEU A 235 9.20 38.57 5.33
N ARG A 236 10.48 38.31 5.50
CA ARG A 236 11.55 39.21 5.05
C ARG A 236 11.76 39.13 3.55
N SER A 237 12.06 37.90 3.03
CA SER A 237 12.58 37.75 1.67
C SER A 237 11.49 37.69 0.61
N ILE A 238 10.27 37.25 0.96
CA ILE A 238 9.15 37.13 0.02
C ILE A 238 8.18 38.30 0.16
N LEU A 239 7.84 38.66 1.40
CA LEU A 239 6.82 39.69 1.69
C LEU A 239 7.40 41.08 1.96
N GLY A 240 8.73 41.21 2.12
CA GLY A 240 9.40 42.49 2.24
C GLY A 240 9.24 43.23 3.57
N TYR A 241 8.86 42.50 4.65
CA TYR A 241 8.80 43.09 6.00
C TYR A 241 10.20 43.42 6.51
N SER A 242 10.32 44.51 7.27
CA SER A 242 11.55 44.84 7.99
C SER A 242 11.78 43.90 9.16
N ASP A 243 13.04 43.72 9.60
CA ASP A 243 13.35 42.95 10.80
C ASP A 243 12.66 43.55 12.06
N GLU A 244 12.53 44.88 12.12
CA GLU A 244 11.82 45.57 13.21
C GLU A 244 10.33 45.22 13.26
N ASP A 245 9.69 45.09 12.11
CA ASP A 245 8.28 44.68 12.03
C ASP A 245 8.10 43.23 12.45
N ILE A 246 9.00 42.35 12.01
CA ILE A 246 8.99 40.91 12.36
C ILE A 246 9.19 40.75 13.89
N ASP A 247 10.18 41.44 14.47
CA ASP A 247 10.42 41.41 15.91
C ASP A 247 9.23 41.95 16.73
N ARG A 248 8.54 42.92 16.20
CA ARG A 248 7.31 43.46 16.81
C ARG A 248 6.17 42.41 16.77
N MET A 249 6.00 41.69 15.64
CA MET A 249 5.02 40.63 15.52
C MET A 249 5.33 39.45 16.44
N GLU A 250 6.59 39.05 16.55
CA GLU A 250 7.01 38.02 17.51
C GLU A 250 6.73 38.40 18.95
N LYS A 251 7.11 39.61 19.36
CA LYS A 251 6.83 40.13 20.72
C LYS A 251 5.34 40.24 21.01
N ALA A 252 4.53 40.48 20.02
CA ALA A 252 3.07 40.53 20.12
C ALA A 252 2.43 39.12 20.14
N GLY A 253 3.19 38.04 19.97
CA GLY A 253 2.69 36.67 19.91
C GLY A 253 1.91 36.37 18.60
N ALA A 254 2.09 37.17 17.56
CA ALA A 254 1.45 36.95 16.25
C ALA A 254 2.20 35.91 15.41
N LEU A 255 3.45 35.61 15.75
CA LEU A 255 4.28 34.62 15.11
C LEU A 255 4.67 33.56 16.15
N THR A 256 4.08 32.38 16.10
CA THR A 256 4.39 31.23 16.98
C THR A 256 4.78 30.02 16.16
#